data_bbedaf224841bd8cbeede2966b97d1cf
#
_entry.id   bbedaf224841bd8cbeede2966b97d1cf
#
_cell.length_a   1.000
_cell.length_b   1.000
_cell.length_c   1.000
_cell.angle_alpha   90.00
_cell.angle_beta   90.00
_cell.angle_gamma   90.00
#
_symmetry.space_group_name_H-M   'P 1'
#
loop_
_entity.id
_entity.type
_entity.pdbx_description
1 polymer ?
#
loop_
_entity_poly.entity_id
_entity_poly.type
_entity_poly.pdbx_seq_one_letter_code
_entity_poly.pdbx_strand_id
1 'polypeptide(L)'
;LKPIDFSKFYQLQSAFGNFGGSMYLDGKPFPYSYLELSKPTGKYVDRTILKAINLLSTKGFIHYAGNACSPGLQFPEISNSGHIAIEDANNCGVQIINVLGSPLLSNAVTISAEPFMNLQIRESWKSFDDYISNMSSKYRVRTNKALTTTENYSVQALSIQQANEWIPQCAQMLGHTLKDKTLAISPNISAMLHTFVRTLKDDFKVWGYYKNAMLCGFISAIDSNDGTYAMHLGLTDQAAEDSLYQRMMYDVIRHGIENQSQFVCLGRTATEIKSTMGALPLENSYLFFTKGKILTWVIKGYKKFFHRTKSYQIRNPFKD
;
A
#
# COMPACT_ATOMS: atom_id res chain seq x y z
N LEU A 1 -1.15 -12.48 0.87
CA LEU A 1 -1.45 -11.35 1.75
C LEU A 1 -2.96 -11.14 1.85
N LYS A 2 -3.53 -11.30 3.03
CA LYS A 2 -4.93 -10.99 3.35
C LYS A 2 -4.96 -10.31 4.72
N PRO A 3 -4.64 -9.00 4.80
CA PRO A 3 -4.41 -8.31 6.07
C PRO A 3 -5.66 -8.25 6.96
N ILE A 4 -6.84 -8.25 6.37
CA ILE A 4 -8.11 -8.24 7.10
C ILE A 4 -9.10 -9.23 6.49
N ASP A 5 -10.03 -9.73 7.28
CA ASP A 5 -11.08 -10.60 6.77
C ASP A 5 -12.02 -9.84 5.80
N PHE A 6 -12.75 -10.59 4.97
CA PHE A 6 -13.61 -9.99 3.95
C PHE A 6 -14.70 -9.08 4.54
N SER A 7 -15.24 -9.41 5.70
CA SER A 7 -16.31 -8.64 6.34
C SER A 7 -15.79 -7.27 6.78
N LYS A 8 -14.66 -7.21 7.49
CA LYS A 8 -14.00 -5.96 7.88
C LYS A 8 -13.55 -5.16 6.67
N PHE A 9 -13.01 -5.83 5.65
CA PHE A 9 -12.61 -5.19 4.40
C PHE A 9 -13.80 -4.54 3.69
N TYR A 10 -14.93 -5.24 3.59
CA TYR A 10 -16.15 -4.70 2.99
C TYR A 10 -16.67 -3.49 3.77
N GLN A 11 -16.71 -3.56 5.11
CA GLN A 11 -17.11 -2.45 5.95
C GLN A 11 -16.19 -1.23 5.76
N LEU A 12 -14.87 -1.46 5.69
CA LEU A 12 -13.90 -0.42 5.44
C LEU A 12 -14.14 0.24 4.08
N GLN A 13 -14.30 -0.56 3.01
CA GLN A 13 -14.52 -0.05 1.66
C GLN A 13 -15.84 0.70 1.54
N SER A 14 -16.93 0.20 2.13
CA SER A 14 -18.25 0.83 2.08
C SER A 14 -18.30 2.21 2.80
N ALA A 15 -17.38 2.43 3.72
CA ALA A 15 -17.27 3.69 4.44
C ALA A 15 -16.41 4.76 3.71
N PHE A 16 -15.71 4.40 2.63
CA PHE A 16 -15.02 5.38 1.80
C PHE A 16 -15.98 6.07 0.84
N GLY A 17 -15.79 7.37 0.63
CA GLY A 17 -16.70 8.19 -0.19
C GLY A 17 -16.73 7.82 -1.69
N ASN A 18 -15.80 6.99 -2.16
CA ASN A 18 -15.74 6.49 -3.52
C ASN A 18 -16.20 5.03 -3.67
N PHE A 19 -16.84 4.47 -2.65
CA PHE A 19 -17.40 3.13 -2.72
C PHE A 19 -18.51 3.05 -3.76
N GLY A 20 -18.40 2.07 -4.68
CA GLY A 20 -19.34 1.90 -5.78
C GLY A 20 -20.34 0.77 -5.59
N GLY A 21 -20.03 -0.20 -4.75
CA GLY A 21 -20.83 -1.40 -4.56
C GLY A 21 -20.00 -2.68 -4.62
N SER A 22 -20.59 -3.76 -5.09
CA SER A 22 -19.93 -5.05 -5.30
C SER A 22 -19.89 -5.42 -6.76
N MET A 23 -18.77 -5.97 -7.22
CA MET A 23 -18.65 -6.74 -8.45
C MET A 23 -18.50 -8.21 -8.10
N TYR A 24 -18.82 -9.09 -9.02
CA TYR A 24 -18.64 -10.52 -8.83
C TYR A 24 -17.46 -11.00 -9.65
N LEU A 25 -16.52 -11.66 -8.99
CA LEU A 25 -15.31 -12.23 -9.58
C LEU A 25 -15.41 -13.75 -9.45
N ASP A 26 -15.62 -14.46 -10.55
CA ASP A 26 -15.92 -15.90 -10.57
C ASP A 26 -17.07 -16.27 -9.59
N GLY A 27 -18.13 -15.47 -9.60
CA GLY A 27 -19.31 -15.65 -8.75
C GLY A 27 -19.13 -15.21 -7.28
N LYS A 28 -17.96 -14.76 -6.87
CA LYS A 28 -17.70 -14.26 -5.49
C LYS A 28 -17.84 -12.74 -5.46
N PRO A 29 -18.60 -12.17 -4.51
CA PRO A 29 -18.73 -10.72 -4.39
C PRO A 29 -17.40 -10.11 -3.93
N PHE A 30 -17.01 -9.00 -4.55
CA PHE A 30 -15.86 -8.22 -4.17
C PHE A 30 -16.20 -6.72 -4.23
N PRO A 31 -15.91 -5.93 -3.19
CA PRO A 31 -16.23 -4.52 -3.21
C PRO A 31 -15.38 -3.78 -4.24
N TYR A 32 -15.98 -2.82 -4.92
CA TYR A 32 -15.25 -1.95 -5.82
C TYR A 32 -15.42 -0.48 -5.46
N SER A 33 -14.47 0.32 -5.91
CA SER A 33 -14.50 1.77 -5.81
C SER A 33 -14.43 2.41 -7.19
N TYR A 34 -15.04 3.58 -7.33
CA TYR A 34 -14.81 4.42 -8.47
C TYR A 34 -13.39 4.96 -8.46
N LEU A 35 -12.69 4.80 -9.58
CA LEU A 35 -11.38 5.37 -9.78
C LEU A 35 -11.54 6.77 -10.38
N GLU A 36 -11.35 7.79 -9.56
CA GLU A 36 -11.18 9.15 -10.04
C GLU A 36 -9.70 9.40 -10.33
N LEU A 37 -9.36 9.60 -11.59
CA LEU A 37 -8.02 10.02 -11.96
C LEU A 37 -7.92 11.52 -11.66
N SER A 38 -7.45 11.86 -10.48
CA SER A 38 -7.11 13.23 -10.15
C SER A 38 -5.98 13.73 -11.04
N LYS A 39 -5.92 15.03 -11.26
CA LYS A 39 -4.99 15.71 -12.18
C LYS A 39 -3.60 15.09 -12.12
N PRO A 40 -3.04 14.70 -13.28
CA PRO A 40 -1.71 14.11 -13.35
C PRO A 40 -0.68 15.13 -12.90
N THR A 41 -0.17 14.98 -11.70
CA THR A 41 0.98 15.71 -11.21
C THR A 41 2.19 14.80 -11.29
N GLY A 42 2.64 14.40 -12.45
CA GLY A 42 3.78 13.55 -12.38
C GLY A 42 4.55 13.29 -13.65
N LYS A 43 5.82 13.04 -13.47
CA LYS A 43 6.85 12.72 -14.46
C LYS A 43 6.64 11.42 -15.25
N TYR A 44 5.55 10.66 -14.99
CA TYR A 44 5.46 9.25 -15.37
C TYR A 44 4.34 8.89 -16.35
N VAL A 45 3.41 9.80 -16.66
CA VAL A 45 2.34 9.53 -17.64
C VAL A 45 2.17 10.72 -18.57
N ASP A 46 2.16 10.45 -19.87
CA ASP A 46 1.92 11.47 -20.88
C ASP A 46 0.57 12.15 -20.66
N ARG A 47 0.59 13.51 -20.67
CA ARG A 47 -0.59 14.37 -20.48
C ARG A 47 -1.73 14.03 -21.45
N THR A 48 -1.42 13.54 -22.63
CA THR A 48 -2.40 13.21 -23.68
C THR A 48 -3.17 11.95 -23.34
N ILE A 49 -2.48 10.93 -22.82
CA ILE A 49 -3.07 9.66 -22.39
C ILE A 49 -3.95 9.88 -21.17
N LEU A 50 -3.48 10.72 -20.22
CA LEU A 50 -4.27 11.08 -19.04
C LEU A 50 -5.51 11.91 -19.37
N LYS A 51 -5.43 12.80 -20.37
CA LYS A 51 -6.62 13.49 -20.90
C LYS A 51 -7.60 12.53 -21.51
N ALA A 52 -7.13 11.53 -22.28
CA ALA A 52 -7.96 10.50 -22.85
C ALA A 52 -8.60 9.61 -21.76
N ILE A 53 -7.83 9.20 -20.76
CA ILE A 53 -8.32 8.41 -19.63
C ILE A 53 -9.29 9.26 -18.78
N ASN A 54 -9.01 10.53 -18.51
CA ASN A 54 -9.93 11.43 -17.79
C ASN A 54 -11.23 11.70 -18.56
N LEU A 55 -11.17 11.81 -19.89
CA LEU A 55 -12.37 11.93 -20.72
C LEU A 55 -13.24 10.67 -20.64
N LEU A 56 -12.61 9.52 -20.43
CA LEU A 56 -13.26 8.21 -20.31
C LEU A 56 -13.61 7.86 -18.84
N SER A 57 -13.10 8.60 -17.87
CA SER A 57 -13.32 8.37 -16.41
C SER A 57 -14.44 9.22 -15.84
N THR A 58 -15.61 9.17 -16.45
CA THR A 58 -16.83 9.60 -15.76
C THR A 58 -17.16 8.60 -14.65
N LYS A 59 -17.80 9.06 -13.55
CA LYS A 59 -18.30 8.16 -12.49
C LYS A 59 -19.02 6.97 -13.12
N GLY A 60 -18.58 5.75 -12.81
CA GLY A 60 -19.13 4.53 -13.41
C GLY A 60 -18.36 3.99 -14.59
N PHE A 61 -17.29 4.64 -15.07
CA PHE A 61 -16.52 4.16 -16.21
C PHE A 61 -15.33 3.27 -15.83
N ILE A 62 -14.67 3.54 -14.71
CA ILE A 62 -13.57 2.74 -14.20
C ILE A 62 -13.93 2.22 -12.81
N HIS A 63 -14.03 0.92 -12.66
CA HIS A 63 -14.22 0.24 -11.39
C HIS A 63 -12.92 -0.44 -10.95
N TYR A 64 -12.50 -0.17 -9.73
CA TYR A 64 -11.33 -0.77 -9.13
C TYR A 64 -11.76 -1.74 -8.02
N ALA A 65 -11.39 -3.00 -8.12
CA ALA A 65 -11.65 -3.98 -7.08
C ALA A 65 -10.89 -3.60 -5.81
N GLY A 66 -11.61 -3.23 -4.78
CA GLY A 66 -11.08 -2.62 -3.57
C GLY A 66 -10.97 -1.10 -3.66
N ASN A 67 -10.12 -0.51 -2.83
CA ASN A 67 -9.83 0.93 -2.83
C ASN A 67 -8.38 1.19 -3.21
N ALA A 68 -8.18 1.97 -4.26
CA ALA A 68 -6.83 2.26 -4.75
C ALA A 68 -5.98 3.11 -3.76
N CYS A 69 -6.60 3.81 -2.81
CA CYS A 69 -5.90 4.52 -1.73
C CYS A 69 -5.38 3.61 -0.63
N SER A 70 -5.86 2.38 -0.58
CA SER A 70 -5.46 1.37 0.39
C SER A 70 -5.12 0.04 -0.30
N PRO A 71 -4.19 0.05 -1.27
CA PRO A 71 -3.83 -1.16 -2.01
C PRO A 71 -3.18 -2.18 -1.08
N GLY A 72 -3.47 -3.45 -1.33
CA GLY A 72 -2.89 -4.55 -0.53
C GLY A 72 -3.65 -4.91 0.73
N LEU A 73 -4.77 -4.24 1.05
CA LEU A 73 -5.61 -4.65 2.18
C LEU A 73 -6.33 -5.97 1.92
N GLN A 74 -6.68 -6.22 0.69
CA GLN A 74 -7.26 -7.49 0.25
C GLN A 74 -6.96 -7.72 -1.23
N PHE A 75 -6.63 -8.96 -1.56
CA PHE A 75 -6.49 -9.42 -2.94
C PHE A 75 -7.60 -10.42 -3.25
N PRO A 76 -8.33 -10.26 -4.37
CA PRO A 76 -9.29 -11.25 -4.80
C PRO A 76 -8.57 -12.57 -5.11
N GLU A 77 -9.22 -13.66 -4.75
CA GLU A 77 -8.81 -15.00 -5.18
C GLU A 77 -9.12 -15.15 -6.66
N ILE A 78 -8.11 -15.52 -7.43
CA ILE A 78 -8.23 -15.72 -8.86
C ILE A 78 -8.11 -17.22 -9.13
N SER A 79 -9.09 -17.76 -9.83
CA SER A 79 -9.04 -19.14 -10.31
C SER A 79 -7.90 -19.31 -11.32
N ASN A 80 -7.26 -20.48 -11.31
CA ASN A 80 -6.20 -20.81 -12.27
C ASN A 80 -6.73 -21.16 -13.68
N SER A 81 -7.99 -20.79 -13.99
CA SER A 81 -8.67 -21.16 -15.24
C SER A 81 -8.15 -20.42 -16.48
N GLY A 82 -7.23 -19.47 -16.33
CA GLY A 82 -6.78 -18.63 -17.44
C GLY A 82 -7.83 -17.62 -17.94
N HIS A 83 -8.99 -17.57 -17.30
CA HIS A 83 -10.10 -16.66 -17.56
C HIS A 83 -10.80 -16.32 -16.25
N ILE A 84 -11.20 -15.06 -16.07
CA ILE A 84 -12.00 -14.61 -14.94
C ILE A 84 -13.34 -14.10 -15.46
N ALA A 85 -14.42 -14.64 -14.93
CA ALA A 85 -15.75 -14.09 -15.15
C ALA A 85 -15.95 -12.86 -14.24
N ILE A 86 -16.28 -11.72 -14.84
CA ILE A 86 -16.62 -10.51 -14.11
C ILE A 86 -18.05 -10.14 -14.41
N GLU A 87 -18.87 -10.13 -13.38
CA GLU A 87 -20.22 -9.62 -13.41
C GLU A 87 -20.29 -8.30 -12.68
N ASP A 88 -20.64 -7.25 -13.41
CA ASP A 88 -20.78 -5.91 -12.84
C ASP A 88 -22.16 -5.38 -13.22
N ALA A 89 -22.96 -5.14 -12.20
CA ALA A 89 -24.32 -4.65 -12.34
C ALA A 89 -24.41 -3.30 -13.09
N ASN A 90 -23.36 -2.49 -13.04
CA ASN A 90 -23.34 -1.16 -13.63
C ASN A 90 -22.72 -1.10 -15.04
N ASN A 91 -22.37 -2.25 -15.60
CA ASN A 91 -21.91 -2.36 -16.98
C ASN A 91 -20.73 -1.45 -17.35
N CYS A 92 -19.73 -1.37 -16.47
CA CYS A 92 -18.56 -0.50 -16.55
C CYS A 92 -17.72 -0.74 -17.82
N GLY A 93 -17.08 0.31 -18.32
CA GLY A 93 -16.17 0.23 -19.47
C GLY A 93 -14.82 -0.40 -19.17
N VAL A 94 -14.28 -0.20 -17.96
CA VAL A 94 -13.00 -0.72 -17.50
C VAL A 94 -13.11 -1.19 -16.06
N GLN A 95 -12.75 -2.45 -15.81
CA GLN A 95 -12.54 -2.96 -14.45
C GLN A 95 -11.05 -3.19 -14.22
N ILE A 96 -10.55 -2.81 -13.05
CA ILE A 96 -9.17 -2.98 -12.65
C ILE A 96 -9.14 -3.83 -11.38
N ILE A 97 -8.34 -4.87 -11.41
CA ILE A 97 -8.13 -5.76 -10.26
C ILE A 97 -6.65 -5.81 -9.93
N ASN A 98 -6.28 -5.55 -8.68
CA ASN A 98 -4.92 -5.78 -8.22
C ASN A 98 -4.80 -7.21 -7.68
N VAL A 99 -3.82 -7.95 -8.15
CA VAL A 99 -3.61 -9.37 -7.81
C VAL A 99 -2.16 -9.63 -7.44
N LEU A 100 -1.93 -10.66 -6.64
CA LEU A 100 -0.57 -11.15 -6.40
C LEU A 100 -0.06 -11.92 -7.62
N GLY A 101 1.24 -11.80 -7.88
CA GLY A 101 1.86 -12.41 -9.05
C GLY A 101 1.55 -11.69 -10.36
N SER A 102 1.74 -12.38 -11.46
CA SER A 102 1.52 -11.88 -12.81
C SER A 102 0.76 -12.88 -13.68
N PRO A 103 -0.51 -13.17 -13.36
CA PRO A 103 -1.29 -14.16 -14.09
C PRO A 103 -1.51 -13.72 -15.53
N LEU A 104 -1.48 -14.67 -16.46
CA LEU A 104 -1.82 -14.48 -17.86
C LEU A 104 -3.25 -14.95 -18.11
N LEU A 105 -4.15 -13.99 -18.32
CA LEU A 105 -5.56 -14.25 -18.57
C LEU A 105 -5.90 -13.92 -20.01
N SER A 106 -6.74 -14.74 -20.63
CA SER A 106 -7.17 -14.55 -22.03
C SER A 106 -8.04 -13.31 -22.24
N ASN A 107 -8.77 -12.90 -21.19
CA ASN A 107 -9.73 -11.78 -21.24
C ASN A 107 -9.25 -10.52 -20.48
N ALA A 108 -7.98 -10.46 -20.07
CA ALA A 108 -7.42 -9.29 -19.40
C ALA A 108 -6.09 -8.83 -20.01
N VAL A 109 -5.77 -7.55 -19.78
CA VAL A 109 -4.41 -7.03 -19.99
C VAL A 109 -3.73 -6.94 -18.65
N THR A 110 -2.70 -7.77 -18.43
CA THR A 110 -1.89 -7.77 -17.22
C THR A 110 -0.80 -6.71 -17.31
N ILE A 111 -0.71 -5.84 -16.34
CA ILE A 111 0.34 -4.82 -16.20
C ILE A 111 1.00 -5.01 -14.83
N SER A 112 2.31 -5.26 -14.82
CA SER A 112 3.07 -5.42 -13.57
C SER A 112 3.03 -4.13 -12.74
N ALA A 113 2.91 -4.27 -11.43
CA ALA A 113 2.93 -3.16 -10.48
C ALA A 113 4.23 -3.19 -9.64
N GLU A 114 4.51 -2.10 -8.91
CA GLU A 114 5.60 -2.11 -7.93
C GLU A 114 5.32 -3.19 -6.86
N PRO A 115 6.31 -4.08 -6.55
CA PRO A 115 6.10 -5.20 -5.64
C PRO A 115 5.79 -4.72 -4.22
N PHE A 116 5.09 -5.53 -3.46
CA PHE A 116 5.04 -5.39 -2.01
C PHE A 116 6.32 -5.94 -1.41
N MET A 117 6.89 -5.22 -0.45
CA MET A 117 8.11 -5.65 0.23
C MET A 117 7.74 -6.38 1.51
N ASN A 118 8.00 -7.68 1.56
CA ASN A 118 7.58 -8.57 2.64
C ASN A 118 8.80 -9.14 3.38
N LEU A 119 8.87 -8.91 4.69
CA LEU A 119 9.87 -9.48 5.58
C LEU A 119 9.27 -10.69 6.30
N GLN A 120 9.77 -11.88 6.00
CA GLN A 120 9.42 -13.08 6.74
C GLN A 120 10.09 -13.03 8.13
N ILE A 121 9.30 -13.14 9.20
CA ILE A 121 9.83 -13.23 10.56
C ILE A 121 10.35 -14.65 10.78
N ARG A 122 11.59 -14.75 11.26
CA ARG A 122 12.20 -16.06 11.59
C ARG A 122 11.77 -16.47 12.98
N GLU A 123 11.53 -17.75 13.16
CA GLU A 123 11.17 -18.31 14.49
C GLU A 123 12.22 -18.03 15.57
N SER A 124 13.48 -17.87 15.17
CA SER A 124 14.60 -17.51 16.07
C SER A 124 14.58 -16.06 16.56
N TRP A 125 13.77 -15.18 15.95
CA TRP A 125 13.68 -13.79 16.37
C TRP A 125 12.60 -13.63 17.44
N LYS A 126 13.03 -13.59 18.70
CA LYS A 126 12.14 -13.35 19.84
C LYS A 126 12.13 -11.88 20.25
N SER A 127 13.10 -11.12 19.79
CA SER A 127 13.28 -9.70 20.04
C SER A 127 13.80 -8.98 18.80
N PHE A 128 13.71 -7.67 18.82
CA PHE A 128 14.31 -6.85 17.77
C PHE A 128 15.84 -6.95 17.76
N ASP A 129 16.46 -7.23 18.90
CA ASP A 129 17.90 -7.45 19.00
C ASP A 129 18.33 -8.76 18.32
N ASP A 130 17.52 -9.81 18.36
CA ASP A 130 17.75 -11.04 17.58
C ASP A 130 17.76 -10.74 16.09
N TYR A 131 16.79 -9.95 15.62
CA TYR A 131 16.74 -9.53 14.23
C TYR A 131 18.00 -8.74 13.82
N ILE A 132 18.44 -7.77 14.64
CA ILE A 132 19.66 -7.00 14.36
C ILE A 132 20.90 -7.89 14.39
N SER A 133 21.01 -8.81 15.36
CA SER A 133 22.17 -9.69 15.50
C SER A 133 22.34 -10.67 14.34
N ASN A 134 21.24 -11.05 13.70
CA ASN A 134 21.23 -11.86 12.47
C ASN A 134 21.76 -11.11 11.24
N MET A 135 21.81 -9.78 11.27
CA MET A 135 22.35 -8.99 10.17
C MET A 135 23.87 -9.15 10.06
N SER A 136 24.38 -9.10 8.85
CA SER A 136 25.82 -8.93 8.59
C SER A 136 26.30 -7.57 9.13
N SER A 137 27.60 -7.47 9.45
CA SER A 137 28.19 -6.29 10.10
C SER A 137 27.81 -4.98 9.40
N LYS A 138 27.88 -4.93 8.08
CA LYS A 138 27.56 -3.75 7.27
C LYS A 138 26.12 -3.26 7.52
N TYR A 139 25.14 -4.15 7.51
CA TYR A 139 23.74 -3.76 7.67
C TYR A 139 23.39 -3.46 9.12
N ARG A 140 23.99 -4.18 10.07
CA ARG A 140 23.87 -3.89 11.50
C ARG A 140 24.35 -2.47 11.84
N VAL A 141 25.51 -2.07 11.30
CA VAL A 141 26.03 -0.69 11.47
C VAL A 141 25.07 0.34 10.89
N ARG A 142 24.49 0.06 9.71
CA ARG A 142 23.48 0.96 9.09
C ARG A 142 22.22 1.09 9.91
N THR A 143 21.70 -0.04 10.41
CA THR A 143 20.52 -0.06 11.28
C THR A 143 20.76 0.73 12.55
N ASN A 144 21.86 0.46 13.25
CA ASN A 144 22.21 1.18 14.46
C ASN A 144 22.39 2.68 14.20
N LYS A 145 23.05 3.07 13.09
CA LYS A 145 23.16 4.48 12.70
C LYS A 145 21.79 5.13 12.53
N ALA A 146 20.83 4.48 11.84
CA ALA A 146 19.49 5.04 11.67
C ALA A 146 18.75 5.20 13.01
N LEU A 147 18.91 4.25 13.93
CA LEU A 147 18.33 4.31 15.27
C LEU A 147 18.97 5.44 16.11
N THR A 148 20.30 5.53 16.13
CA THR A 148 21.02 6.57 16.89
C THR A 148 20.77 7.98 16.33
N THR A 149 20.75 8.16 15.00
CA THR A 149 20.48 9.48 14.39
C THR A 149 19.09 10.00 14.76
N THR A 150 18.17 9.11 15.09
CA THR A 150 16.78 9.43 15.42
C THR A 150 16.42 9.22 16.89
N GLU A 151 17.41 9.07 17.78
CA GLU A 151 17.17 8.87 19.22
C GLU A 151 16.52 10.07 19.92
N ASN A 152 16.69 11.26 19.34
CA ASN A 152 16.06 12.49 19.80
C ASN A 152 14.57 12.62 19.45
N TYR A 153 14.01 11.63 18.73
CA TYR A 153 12.58 11.55 18.50
C TYR A 153 11.95 10.63 19.55
N SER A 154 11.05 11.16 20.37
CA SER A 154 10.20 10.32 21.22
C SER A 154 9.10 9.67 20.38
N VAL A 155 8.85 8.40 20.64
CA VAL A 155 7.84 7.61 19.91
C VAL A 155 6.68 7.34 20.85
N GLN A 156 5.46 7.63 20.39
CA GLN A 156 4.25 7.43 21.18
C GLN A 156 3.20 6.70 20.35
N ALA A 157 2.56 5.70 20.94
CA ALA A 157 1.35 5.12 20.37
C ALA A 157 0.24 6.16 20.42
N LEU A 158 -0.39 6.45 19.27
CA LEU A 158 -1.47 7.41 19.19
C LEU A 158 -2.78 6.72 19.54
N SER A 159 -3.42 7.22 20.59
CA SER A 159 -4.67 6.66 21.11
C SER A 159 -5.82 6.82 20.09
N ILE A 160 -6.54 5.73 19.86
CA ILE A 160 -7.75 5.72 19.03
C ILE A 160 -8.83 6.65 19.61
N GLN A 161 -8.92 6.74 20.93
CA GLN A 161 -9.88 7.59 21.64
C GLN A 161 -9.58 9.07 21.39
N GLN A 162 -8.33 9.42 21.13
CA GLN A 162 -7.88 10.80 20.84
C GLN A 162 -7.68 11.04 19.33
N ALA A 163 -8.31 10.23 18.46
CA ALA A 163 -8.12 10.32 17.02
C ALA A 163 -8.40 11.72 16.44
N ASN A 164 -9.38 12.44 17.00
CA ASN A 164 -9.70 13.81 16.57
C ASN A 164 -8.54 14.80 16.79
N GLU A 165 -7.65 14.54 17.72
CA GLU A 165 -6.52 15.41 18.06
C GLU A 165 -5.35 15.26 17.08
N TRP A 166 -5.01 14.01 16.73
CA TRP A 166 -3.83 13.72 15.91
C TRP A 166 -4.12 13.53 14.42
N ILE A 167 -5.34 13.10 14.01
CA ILE A 167 -5.66 12.84 12.60
C ILE A 167 -5.43 14.06 11.71
N PRO A 168 -5.80 15.30 12.09
CA PRO A 168 -5.58 16.46 11.22
C PRO A 168 -4.11 16.66 10.85
N GLN A 169 -3.21 16.54 11.82
CA GLN A 169 -1.77 16.67 11.59
C GLN A 169 -1.21 15.50 10.74
N CYS A 170 -1.61 14.27 11.05
CA CYS A 170 -1.24 13.09 10.27
C CYS A 170 -1.75 13.19 8.83
N ALA A 171 -2.97 13.66 8.62
CA ALA A 171 -3.55 13.85 7.30
C ALA A 171 -2.80 14.90 6.48
N GLN A 172 -2.35 15.98 7.09
CA GLN A 172 -1.53 17.01 6.45
C GLN A 172 -0.18 16.41 6.00
N MET A 173 0.53 15.70 6.88
CA MET A 173 1.82 15.07 6.57
C MET A 173 1.67 13.98 5.48
N LEU A 174 0.63 13.17 5.55
CA LEU A 174 0.35 12.18 4.53
C LEU A 174 0.04 12.84 3.18
N GLY A 175 -0.76 13.90 3.19
CA GLY A 175 -1.06 14.70 1.99
C GLY A 175 0.21 15.25 1.34
N HIS A 176 1.14 15.77 2.13
CA HIS A 176 2.44 16.22 1.64
C HIS A 176 3.26 15.07 1.03
N THR A 177 3.33 13.93 1.70
CA THR A 177 4.02 12.73 1.21
C THR A 177 3.42 12.18 -0.10
N LEU A 178 2.12 12.38 -0.32
CA LEU A 178 1.39 11.91 -1.50
C LEU A 178 1.34 12.92 -2.64
N LYS A 179 1.73 14.18 -2.42
CA LYS A 179 1.57 15.29 -3.36
C LYS A 179 2.15 15.03 -4.76
N ASP A 180 3.25 14.30 -4.85
CA ASP A 180 3.94 14.01 -6.11
C ASP A 180 3.62 12.61 -6.66
N LYS A 181 2.70 11.87 -6.03
CA LYS A 181 2.33 10.52 -6.48
C LYS A 181 1.19 10.57 -7.48
N THR A 182 1.41 9.97 -8.63
CA THR A 182 0.57 10.05 -9.85
C THR A 182 -0.85 9.48 -9.69
N LEU A 183 -1.09 8.69 -8.66
CA LEU A 183 -2.38 8.08 -8.33
C LEU A 183 -2.75 8.41 -6.88
N ALA A 184 -2.70 9.67 -6.52
CA ALA A 184 -3.39 10.12 -5.33
C ALA A 184 -4.89 10.13 -5.65
N ILE A 185 -5.50 8.98 -5.53
CA ILE A 185 -6.95 8.90 -5.38
C ILE A 185 -7.19 9.49 -4.01
N SER A 186 -7.43 10.77 -4.00
CA SER A 186 -7.62 11.50 -2.77
C SER A 186 -9.09 11.51 -2.40
N PRO A 187 -9.52 10.58 -1.58
CA PRO A 187 -10.55 10.93 -0.65
C PRO A 187 -9.97 11.97 0.32
N ASN A 188 -10.80 12.67 1.00
CA ASN A 188 -10.42 13.43 2.17
C ASN A 188 -9.58 12.52 3.09
N ILE A 189 -8.25 12.74 3.15
CA ILE A 189 -7.29 11.88 3.87
C ILE A 189 -7.69 11.78 5.36
N SER A 190 -8.17 12.87 5.94
CA SER A 190 -8.67 12.90 7.30
C SER A 190 -9.86 11.93 7.47
N ALA A 191 -10.85 12.00 6.58
CA ALA A 191 -11.99 11.09 6.61
C ALA A 191 -11.56 9.62 6.41
N MET A 192 -10.55 9.39 5.56
CA MET A 192 -9.96 8.06 5.37
C MET A 192 -9.35 7.53 6.67
N LEU A 193 -8.50 8.30 7.36
CA LEU A 193 -7.89 7.89 8.64
C LEU A 193 -8.94 7.63 9.71
N HIS A 194 -9.96 8.50 9.82
CA HIS A 194 -11.10 8.26 10.73
C HIS A 194 -11.83 6.95 10.42
N THR A 195 -11.97 6.62 9.14
CA THR A 195 -12.59 5.35 8.72
C THR A 195 -11.77 4.14 9.16
N PHE A 196 -10.43 4.18 9.01
CA PHE A 196 -9.54 3.13 9.49
C PHE A 196 -9.66 2.95 11.01
N VAL A 197 -9.55 4.03 11.77
CA VAL A 197 -9.69 4.02 13.24
C VAL A 197 -11.02 3.39 13.66
N ARG A 198 -12.12 3.85 13.09
CA ARG A 198 -13.46 3.40 13.48
C ARG A 198 -13.73 1.93 13.11
N THR A 199 -13.26 1.49 11.93
CA THR A 199 -13.58 0.16 11.40
C THR A 199 -12.66 -0.91 11.96
N LEU A 200 -11.35 -0.62 12.04
CA LEU A 200 -10.36 -1.61 12.44
C LEU A 200 -10.04 -1.60 13.94
N LYS A 201 -10.36 -0.49 14.63
CA LYS A 201 -10.16 -0.37 16.08
C LYS A 201 -8.75 -0.80 16.48
N ASP A 202 -8.67 -1.77 17.38
CA ASP A 202 -7.39 -2.24 17.95
C ASP A 202 -6.47 -2.95 16.92
N ASP A 203 -6.98 -3.36 15.77
CA ASP A 203 -6.15 -3.90 14.69
C ASP A 203 -5.38 -2.77 13.95
N PHE A 204 -5.79 -1.50 14.11
CA PHE A 204 -5.12 -0.35 13.50
C PHE A 204 -4.21 0.33 14.50
N LYS A 205 -2.92 0.18 14.31
CA LYS A 205 -1.87 0.78 15.14
C LYS A 205 -1.36 2.06 14.49
N VAL A 206 -1.11 3.09 15.30
CA VAL A 206 -0.52 4.35 14.83
C VAL A 206 0.54 4.81 15.82
N TRP A 207 1.71 5.17 15.33
CA TRP A 207 2.79 5.76 16.13
C TRP A 207 3.12 7.15 15.62
N GLY A 208 3.17 8.10 16.55
CA GLY A 208 3.64 9.46 16.33
C GLY A 208 5.08 9.62 16.79
N TYR A 209 5.84 10.40 16.03
CA TYR A 209 7.26 10.71 16.30
C TYR A 209 7.41 12.19 16.59
N TYR A 210 7.84 12.50 17.80
CA TYR A 210 7.89 13.85 18.31
C TYR A 210 9.32 14.32 18.54
N LYS A 211 9.62 15.55 18.14
CA LYS A 211 10.86 16.25 18.45
C LYS A 211 10.50 17.61 19.03
N ASN A 212 11.02 17.95 20.22
CA ASN A 212 10.66 19.17 20.94
C ASN A 212 9.14 19.35 21.11
N ALA A 213 8.44 18.28 21.49
CA ALA A 213 6.97 18.22 21.65
C ALA A 213 6.16 18.44 20.36
N MET A 214 6.79 18.59 19.19
CA MET A 214 6.11 18.70 17.91
C MET A 214 6.02 17.35 17.21
N LEU A 215 4.86 17.00 16.68
CA LEU A 215 4.68 15.82 15.84
C LEU A 215 5.39 16.04 14.49
N CYS A 216 6.48 15.30 14.25
CA CYS A 216 7.30 15.42 13.06
C CYS A 216 7.06 14.30 12.04
N GLY A 217 6.40 13.24 12.44
CA GLY A 217 6.07 12.13 11.57
C GLY A 217 5.12 11.14 12.24
N PHE A 218 4.50 10.31 11.41
CA PHE A 218 3.70 9.18 11.89
C PHE A 218 3.79 8.01 10.93
N ILE A 219 3.56 6.82 11.46
CA ILE A 219 3.34 5.60 10.68
C ILE A 219 2.17 4.84 11.26
N SER A 220 1.40 4.19 10.40
CA SER A 220 0.34 3.28 10.81
C SER A 220 0.61 1.87 10.31
N ALA A 221 0.08 0.89 11.02
CA ALA A 221 0.07 -0.51 10.63
C ALA A 221 -1.29 -1.15 10.91
N ILE A 222 -1.53 -2.27 10.25
CA ILE A 222 -2.67 -3.15 10.52
C ILE A 222 -2.12 -4.49 10.98
N ASP A 223 -2.57 -4.93 12.14
CA ASP A 223 -2.32 -6.29 12.60
C ASP A 223 -3.41 -7.23 12.09
N SER A 224 -3.00 -8.37 11.59
CA SER A 224 -3.89 -9.45 11.16
C SER A 224 -3.42 -10.77 11.78
N ASN A 225 -4.21 -11.83 11.59
CA ASN A 225 -3.88 -13.15 12.14
C ASN A 225 -2.54 -13.71 11.65
N ASP A 226 -2.08 -13.28 10.48
CA ASP A 226 -0.89 -13.84 9.83
C ASP A 226 0.27 -12.84 9.79
N GLY A 227 0.03 -11.53 9.90
CA GLY A 227 1.12 -10.58 9.76
C GLY A 227 0.76 -9.14 10.10
N THR A 228 1.79 -8.32 10.15
CA THR A 228 1.69 -6.87 10.34
C THR A 228 1.91 -6.16 9.01
N TYR A 229 1.06 -5.21 8.68
CA TYR A 229 1.08 -4.48 7.41
C TYR A 229 1.30 -2.99 7.66
N ALA A 230 2.46 -2.45 7.27
CA ALA A 230 2.69 -1.01 7.24
C ALA A 230 1.77 -0.34 6.22
N MET A 231 1.04 0.70 6.63
CA MET A 231 0.00 1.32 5.80
C MET A 231 0.35 2.75 5.42
N HIS A 232 0.03 3.70 6.27
CA HIS A 232 0.17 5.12 5.98
C HIS A 232 1.38 5.69 6.71
N LEU A 233 2.12 6.55 6.02
CA LEU A 233 3.29 7.21 6.58
C LEU A 233 3.31 8.66 6.09
N GLY A 234 3.54 9.58 7.02
CA GLY A 234 3.75 10.99 6.74
C GLY A 234 4.93 11.52 7.55
N LEU A 235 5.68 12.45 6.95
CA LEU A 235 6.87 13.07 7.53
C LEU A 235 6.86 14.57 7.24
N THR A 236 7.48 15.36 8.12
CA THR A 236 7.98 16.69 7.78
C THR A 236 9.28 16.57 6.97
N ASP A 237 9.64 17.63 6.23
CA ASP A 237 10.87 17.64 5.42
C ASP A 237 12.11 17.42 6.30
N GLN A 238 12.21 18.09 7.44
CA GLN A 238 13.32 17.91 8.38
C GLN A 238 13.42 16.46 8.89
N ALA A 239 12.29 15.83 9.20
CA ALA A 239 12.28 14.44 9.67
C ALA A 239 12.71 13.46 8.55
N ALA A 240 12.44 13.79 7.30
CA ALA A 240 12.92 13.01 6.16
C ALA A 240 14.46 13.09 6.02
N GLU A 241 15.05 14.27 6.22
CA GLU A 241 16.51 14.47 6.22
C GLU A 241 17.18 13.72 7.38
N ASP A 242 16.56 13.68 8.55
CA ASP A 242 17.05 12.97 9.75
C ASP A 242 16.96 11.42 9.62
N SER A 243 16.54 10.89 8.46
CA SER A 243 16.36 9.45 8.22
C SER A 243 15.23 8.80 9.05
N LEU A 244 14.27 9.58 9.52
CA LEU A 244 13.15 9.08 10.34
C LEU A 244 12.30 8.03 9.60
N TYR A 245 12.23 8.08 8.27
CA TYR A 245 11.59 7.03 7.46
C TYR A 245 12.12 5.62 7.79
N GLN A 246 13.44 5.47 7.90
CA GLN A 246 14.05 4.17 8.19
C GLN A 246 13.71 3.72 9.61
N ARG A 247 13.77 4.63 10.58
CA ARG A 247 13.38 4.37 11.97
C ARG A 247 11.94 3.85 12.05
N MET A 248 11.00 4.51 11.38
CA MET A 248 9.60 4.10 11.34
C MET A 248 9.42 2.69 10.80
N MET A 249 10.14 2.33 9.72
CA MET A 249 10.10 0.97 9.17
C MET A 249 10.65 -0.06 10.18
N TYR A 250 11.74 0.26 10.89
CA TYR A 250 12.29 -0.61 11.93
C TYR A 250 11.35 -0.76 13.12
N ASP A 251 10.62 0.29 13.50
CA ASP A 251 9.66 0.21 14.59
C ASP A 251 8.45 -0.66 14.23
N VAL A 252 8.00 -0.65 12.96
CA VAL A 252 6.98 -1.61 12.49
C VAL A 252 7.51 -3.05 12.47
N ILE A 253 8.79 -3.25 12.09
CA ILE A 253 9.42 -4.58 12.15
C ILE A 253 9.50 -5.06 13.61
N ARG A 254 9.94 -4.19 14.54
CA ARG A 254 9.96 -4.47 15.97
C ARG A 254 8.58 -4.90 16.46
N HIS A 255 7.56 -4.11 16.15
CA HIS A 255 6.18 -4.42 16.52
C HIS A 255 5.74 -5.79 15.99
N GLY A 256 6.02 -6.09 14.71
CA GLY A 256 5.68 -7.39 14.13
C GLY A 256 6.38 -8.57 14.81
N ILE A 257 7.65 -8.41 15.23
CA ILE A 257 8.39 -9.44 15.99
C ILE A 257 7.77 -9.61 17.38
N GLU A 258 7.54 -8.52 18.11
CA GLU A 258 6.95 -8.54 19.46
C GLU A 258 5.52 -9.11 19.45
N ASN A 259 4.77 -8.86 18.38
CA ASN A 259 3.42 -9.39 18.16
C ASN A 259 3.41 -10.82 17.59
N GLN A 260 4.58 -11.44 17.41
CA GLN A 260 4.74 -12.81 16.89
C GLN A 260 4.11 -13.02 15.51
N SER A 261 4.09 -11.96 14.69
CA SER A 261 3.61 -12.02 13.32
C SER A 261 4.44 -13.00 12.49
N GLN A 262 3.83 -13.70 11.54
CA GLN A 262 4.57 -14.56 10.61
C GLN A 262 5.44 -13.73 9.66
N PHE A 263 4.97 -12.54 9.29
CA PHE A 263 5.70 -11.60 8.43
C PHE A 263 5.32 -10.14 8.71
N VAL A 264 6.16 -9.23 8.20
CA VAL A 264 5.88 -7.80 8.14
C VAL A 264 5.88 -7.35 6.69
N CYS A 265 4.74 -6.87 6.20
CA CYS A 265 4.64 -6.24 4.90
C CYS A 265 4.93 -4.74 5.03
N LEU A 266 6.05 -4.30 4.48
CA LEU A 266 6.49 -2.90 4.51
C LEU A 266 5.83 -2.04 3.39
N GLY A 267 4.86 -2.59 2.68
CA GLY A 267 4.17 -1.93 1.58
C GLY A 267 5.00 -1.82 0.30
N ARG A 268 4.49 -1.06 -0.67
CA ARG A 268 5.15 -0.78 -1.96
C ARG A 268 6.10 0.40 -1.83
N THR A 269 6.82 0.73 -2.90
CA THR A 269 7.78 1.85 -3.00
C THR A 269 9.03 1.69 -2.12
N ALA A 270 10.06 2.48 -2.39
CA ALA A 270 11.35 2.43 -1.68
C ALA A 270 11.92 0.99 -1.54
N THR A 271 11.75 0.18 -2.59
CA THR A 271 12.07 -1.25 -2.64
C THR A 271 13.50 -1.56 -2.22
N GLU A 272 14.46 -0.75 -2.70
CA GLU A 272 15.88 -0.96 -2.35
C GLU A 272 16.18 -0.70 -0.87
N ILE A 273 15.57 0.34 -0.27
CA ILE A 273 15.73 0.62 1.16
C ILE A 273 15.15 -0.53 1.98
N LYS A 274 13.95 -0.97 1.67
CA LYS A 274 13.28 -2.07 2.37
C LYS A 274 14.01 -3.40 2.21
N SER A 275 14.67 -3.63 1.07
CA SER A 275 15.51 -4.80 0.89
C SER A 275 16.72 -4.80 1.82
N THR A 276 17.26 -3.62 2.19
CA THR A 276 18.33 -3.53 3.21
C THR A 276 17.88 -3.90 4.62
N MET A 277 16.58 -3.96 4.84
CA MET A 277 15.94 -4.43 6.07
C MET A 277 15.57 -5.92 6.00
N GLY A 278 15.85 -6.59 4.87
CA GLY A 278 15.60 -8.02 4.66
C GLY A 278 14.23 -8.32 4.04
N ALA A 279 13.46 -7.30 3.69
CA ALA A 279 12.22 -7.53 2.97
C ALA A 279 12.48 -7.95 1.52
N LEU A 280 11.77 -8.97 1.06
CA LEU A 280 11.82 -9.49 -0.30
C LEU A 280 10.61 -9.01 -1.11
N PRO A 281 10.76 -8.83 -2.43
CA PRO A 281 9.66 -8.42 -3.28
C PRO A 281 8.63 -9.53 -3.44
N LEU A 282 7.38 -9.20 -3.18
CA LEU A 282 6.22 -10.00 -3.53
C LEU A 282 5.57 -9.37 -4.76
N GLU A 283 5.70 -10.03 -5.88
CA GLU A 283 5.19 -9.53 -7.16
C GLU A 283 3.67 -9.34 -7.12
N ASN A 284 3.22 -8.30 -7.80
CA ASN A 284 1.80 -8.05 -8.01
C ASN A 284 1.57 -7.38 -9.37
N SER A 285 0.34 -7.45 -9.84
CA SER A 285 -0.08 -6.90 -11.12
C SER A 285 -1.47 -6.30 -11.05
N TYR A 286 -1.73 -5.38 -11.97
CA TYR A 286 -3.07 -4.92 -12.29
C TYR A 286 -3.60 -5.68 -13.51
N LEU A 287 -4.77 -6.26 -13.37
CA LEU A 287 -5.54 -6.86 -14.45
C LEU A 287 -6.56 -5.84 -14.93
N PHE A 288 -6.51 -5.52 -16.21
CA PHE A 288 -7.45 -4.62 -16.85
C PHE A 288 -8.42 -5.42 -17.72
N PHE A 289 -9.67 -5.39 -17.35
CA PHE A 289 -10.78 -5.93 -18.13
C PHE A 289 -11.50 -4.78 -18.82
N THR A 290 -11.75 -4.90 -20.12
CA THR A 290 -12.34 -3.83 -20.91
C THR A 290 -13.51 -4.31 -21.73
N LYS A 291 -14.52 -3.46 -21.86
CA LYS A 291 -15.56 -3.64 -22.87
C LYS A 291 -15.11 -3.04 -24.20
N GLY A 292 -14.99 -3.88 -25.20
CA GLY A 292 -14.69 -3.48 -26.56
C GLY A 292 -13.21 -3.46 -26.92
N LYS A 293 -12.94 -3.71 -28.18
CA LYS A 293 -11.60 -3.87 -28.76
C LYS A 293 -10.75 -2.61 -28.69
N ILE A 294 -11.35 -1.43 -28.79
CA ILE A 294 -10.63 -0.14 -28.81
C ILE A 294 -9.94 0.11 -27.48
N LEU A 295 -10.65 -0.03 -26.36
CA LEU A 295 -10.07 0.14 -25.02
C LEU A 295 -8.98 -0.89 -24.75
N THR A 296 -9.20 -2.14 -25.13
CA THR A 296 -8.17 -3.18 -25.04
C THR A 296 -6.90 -2.78 -25.81
N TRP A 297 -7.06 -2.25 -27.02
CA TRP A 297 -5.95 -1.81 -27.85
C TRP A 297 -5.19 -0.63 -27.22
N VAL A 298 -5.90 0.36 -26.66
CA VAL A 298 -5.30 1.50 -25.96
C VAL A 298 -4.46 1.03 -24.76
N ILE A 299 -5.00 0.11 -23.93
CA ILE A 299 -4.28 -0.41 -22.75
C ILE A 299 -3.08 -1.27 -23.16
N LYS A 300 -3.19 -2.08 -24.19
CA LYS A 300 -2.07 -2.84 -24.78
C LYS A 300 -0.98 -1.90 -25.32
N GLY A 301 -1.39 -0.82 -25.99
CA GLY A 301 -0.48 0.22 -26.46
C GLY A 301 0.26 0.90 -25.30
N TYR A 302 -0.47 1.28 -24.24
CA TYR A 302 0.14 1.82 -23.02
C TYR A 302 1.16 0.84 -22.43
N LYS A 303 0.81 -0.44 -22.25
CA LYS A 303 1.74 -1.47 -21.76
C LYS A 303 3.00 -1.53 -22.62
N LYS A 304 2.86 -1.53 -23.94
CA LYS A 304 3.99 -1.71 -24.87
C LYS A 304 4.93 -0.51 -24.91
N PHE A 305 4.40 0.72 -24.92
CA PHE A 305 5.17 1.92 -25.22
C PHE A 305 5.54 2.74 -23.97
N PHE A 306 4.77 2.69 -22.93
CA PHE A 306 4.90 3.58 -21.77
C PHE A 306 5.17 2.84 -20.45
N HIS A 307 4.73 1.60 -20.31
CA HIS A 307 4.97 0.83 -19.11
C HIS A 307 6.40 0.30 -19.12
N ARG A 308 7.23 0.78 -18.19
CA ARG A 308 8.58 0.27 -17.95
C ARG A 308 8.61 -0.46 -16.63
N THR A 309 8.98 -1.73 -16.67
CA THR A 309 9.29 -2.48 -15.45
C THR A 309 10.57 -1.91 -14.84
N LYS A 310 10.51 -1.44 -13.62
CA LYS A 310 11.70 -0.98 -12.90
C LYS A 310 12.49 -2.19 -12.44
N SER A 311 13.80 -2.19 -12.67
CA SER A 311 14.70 -3.12 -12.01
C SER A 311 15.10 -2.55 -10.65
N TYR A 312 15.12 -3.40 -9.63
CA TYR A 312 15.50 -3.03 -8.27
C TYR A 312 16.71 -3.85 -7.84
N GLN A 313 17.67 -3.21 -7.18
CA GLN A 313 18.76 -3.91 -6.56
C GLN A 313 18.29 -4.48 -5.22
N ILE A 314 17.88 -5.74 -5.21
CA ILE A 314 17.50 -6.45 -3.99
C ILE A 314 18.75 -6.84 -3.22
N ARG A 315 18.75 -6.56 -1.92
CA ARG A 315 19.87 -6.82 -1.03
C ARG A 315 19.48 -7.88 -0.01
N ASN A 316 20.44 -8.73 0.37
CA ASN A 316 20.27 -9.65 1.49
C ASN A 316 21.11 -9.11 2.68
N PRO A 317 20.48 -8.61 3.75
CA PRO A 317 21.20 -8.10 4.91
C PRO A 317 21.63 -9.19 5.89
N PHE A 318 21.05 -10.37 5.85
CA PHE A 318 21.28 -11.42 6.83
C PHE A 318 22.51 -12.25 6.51
N LYS A 319 23.06 -12.88 7.56
CA LYS A 319 24.06 -13.92 7.42
C LYS A 319 23.37 -15.20 6.93
N ASP A 320 24.03 -15.92 6.08
CA ASP A 320 23.64 -17.25 5.63
C ASP A 320 23.70 -18.27 6.77
#